data_14d971b5654ee1d5de5c229b8cf25755
#
_entry.id   14d971b5654ee1d5de5c229b8cf25755
#
_cell.length_a   1.000
_cell.length_b   1.000
_cell.length_c   1.000
_cell.angle_alpha   90.00
_cell.angle_beta   90.00
_cell.angle_gamma   90.00
#
_symmetry.space_group_name_H-M   'P 1'
#
loop_
_entity.id
_entity.type
_entity.pdbx_description
1 polymer ?
#
loop_
_entity_poly.entity_id
_entity_poly.type
_entity_poly.pdbx_seq_one_letter_code
_entity_poly.pdbx_strand_id
1 'polypeptide(L)'
;LILQKVFFTSDLHFGHENVLRFDNRPFASVEEMDAELVRRWNEKVGKGDLVYVLGDLIWKSRNGDAHNLIRSLNGQIILIKGNHDRFLHNAQAKAALAGIKDYDDICVTLEDGSVRRCILSHYFIPFYNGHRHQAIHLHGHSHFTDEADLELKMATELNESGFKNEIYNVGCMYWDYAPVTLAEILSQTVRASAPKYETIELTIDSDLYEQAGEVFKRYGLTHEEAIQLFFKETVRLGRIPFDYTPEDLAEAKRLCGETDDDGE
;
A
#
# COMPACT_ATOMS: atom_id res chain seq x y z
N LEU A 1 -2.98 7.49 -35.07
CA LEU A 1 -3.39 6.32 -34.29
C LEU A 1 -2.97 6.56 -32.85
N ILE A 2 -3.93 6.69 -31.94
CA ILE A 2 -3.64 6.71 -30.50
C ILE A 2 -3.27 5.28 -30.13
N LEU A 3 -2.04 5.05 -29.73
CA LEU A 3 -1.58 3.76 -29.24
C LEU A 3 -2.31 3.45 -27.92
N GLN A 4 -2.90 2.26 -27.79
CA GLN A 4 -3.48 1.76 -26.57
C GLN A 4 -2.39 1.72 -25.50
N LYS A 5 -2.62 2.40 -24.37
CA LYS A 5 -1.73 2.33 -23.22
C LYS A 5 -2.06 1.13 -22.36
N VAL A 6 -1.05 0.61 -21.67
CA VAL A 6 -1.19 -0.47 -20.68
C VAL A 6 -0.86 0.07 -19.31
N PHE A 7 -1.80 -0.06 -18.42
CA PHE A 7 -1.69 0.36 -17.01
C PHE A 7 -1.72 -0.84 -16.07
N PHE A 8 -1.15 -0.65 -14.89
CA PHE A 8 -1.09 -1.62 -13.81
C PHE A 8 -1.54 -0.97 -12.51
N THR A 9 -2.19 -1.73 -11.66
CA THR A 9 -2.55 -1.36 -10.29
C THR A 9 -2.91 -2.62 -9.50
N SER A 10 -3.01 -2.53 -8.19
CA SER A 10 -3.45 -3.61 -7.31
C SER A 10 -4.06 -3.04 -6.02
N ASP A 11 -4.74 -3.89 -5.27
CA ASP A 11 -5.14 -3.64 -3.88
C ASP A 11 -5.99 -2.37 -3.70
N LEU A 12 -6.90 -2.10 -4.65
CA LEU A 12 -7.80 -0.96 -4.54
C LEU A 12 -8.78 -1.13 -3.38
N HIS A 13 -9.25 -2.35 -3.13
CA HIS A 13 -10.15 -2.69 -2.02
C HIS A 13 -11.41 -1.82 -1.96
N PHE A 14 -12.05 -1.57 -3.09
CA PHE A 14 -13.30 -0.80 -3.11
C PHE A 14 -14.30 -1.32 -2.07
N GLY A 15 -14.87 -0.40 -1.29
CA GLY A 15 -15.85 -0.70 -0.24
C GLY A 15 -15.26 -1.33 1.04
N HIS A 16 -13.95 -1.27 1.26
CA HIS A 16 -13.28 -1.82 2.43
C HIS A 16 -12.96 -0.73 3.46
N GLU A 17 -13.82 -0.54 4.45
CA GLU A 17 -13.65 0.50 5.48
C GLU A 17 -12.36 0.33 6.30
N ASN A 18 -12.03 -0.91 6.68
CA ASN A 18 -10.88 -1.15 7.55
C ASN A 18 -9.53 -0.88 6.87
N VAL A 19 -9.46 -0.89 5.53
CA VAL A 19 -8.21 -0.58 4.82
C VAL A 19 -7.73 0.84 5.06
N LEU A 20 -8.66 1.76 5.36
CA LEU A 20 -8.32 3.14 5.73
C LEU A 20 -7.38 3.18 6.92
N ARG A 21 -7.62 2.30 7.90
CA ARG A 21 -6.86 2.27 9.16
C ARG A 21 -5.56 1.49 9.02
N PHE A 22 -5.59 0.26 8.51
CA PHE A 22 -4.38 -0.57 8.50
C PHE A 22 -3.39 -0.18 7.41
N ASP A 23 -3.83 0.41 6.29
CA ASP A 23 -2.98 1.00 5.26
C ASP A 23 -2.67 2.49 5.51
N ASN A 24 -3.25 3.06 6.57
CA ASN A 24 -3.18 4.50 6.85
C ASN A 24 -3.51 5.37 5.61
N ARG A 25 -4.58 4.99 4.87
CA ARG A 25 -4.99 5.70 3.65
C ARG A 25 -5.48 7.10 3.97
N PRO A 26 -5.12 8.12 3.16
CA PRO A 26 -5.41 9.53 3.46
C PRO A 26 -6.84 9.94 3.08
N PHE A 27 -7.83 9.16 3.48
CA PHE A 27 -9.26 9.42 3.20
C PHE A 27 -10.06 9.38 4.50
N ALA A 28 -11.03 10.29 4.65
CA ALA A 28 -11.85 10.39 5.86
C ALA A 28 -12.91 9.29 5.96
N SER A 29 -13.31 8.71 4.82
CA SER A 29 -14.30 7.62 4.76
C SER A 29 -14.07 6.71 3.58
N VAL A 30 -14.69 5.53 3.59
CA VAL A 30 -14.63 4.58 2.48
C VAL A 30 -15.34 5.14 1.22
N GLU A 31 -16.37 5.97 1.41
CA GLU A 31 -17.05 6.64 0.31
C GLU A 31 -16.15 7.64 -0.40
N GLU A 32 -15.42 8.44 0.36
CA GLU A 32 -14.43 9.37 -0.16
C GLU A 32 -13.31 8.61 -0.88
N MET A 33 -12.78 7.55 -0.25
CA MET A 33 -11.77 6.70 -0.88
C MET A 33 -12.26 6.14 -2.22
N ASP A 34 -13.44 5.51 -2.24
CA ASP A 34 -13.99 4.89 -3.45
C ASP A 34 -14.19 5.94 -4.56
N ALA A 35 -14.72 7.12 -4.22
CA ALA A 35 -14.93 8.20 -5.18
C ALA A 35 -13.60 8.73 -5.74
N GLU A 36 -12.59 8.90 -4.88
CA GLU A 36 -11.29 9.41 -5.26
C GLU A 36 -10.49 8.40 -6.09
N LEU A 37 -10.56 7.10 -5.78
CA LEU A 37 -9.98 6.03 -6.58
C LEU A 37 -10.57 6.03 -8.01
N VAL A 38 -11.90 6.13 -8.14
CA VAL A 38 -12.56 6.22 -9.45
C VAL A 38 -12.14 7.50 -10.20
N ARG A 39 -12.06 8.64 -9.52
CA ARG A 39 -11.66 9.91 -10.12
C ARG A 39 -10.25 9.84 -10.67
N ARG A 40 -9.25 9.43 -9.84
CA ARG A 40 -7.84 9.33 -10.23
C ARG A 40 -7.62 8.31 -11.32
N TRP A 41 -8.32 7.17 -11.26
CA TRP A 41 -8.30 6.18 -12.33
C TRP A 41 -8.76 6.81 -13.66
N ASN A 42 -9.93 7.45 -13.67
CA ASN A 42 -10.53 7.97 -14.90
C ASN A 42 -9.82 9.21 -15.47
N GLU A 43 -9.03 9.90 -14.66
CA GLU A 43 -8.18 10.99 -15.13
C GLU A 43 -6.96 10.48 -15.94
N LYS A 44 -6.43 9.30 -15.58
CA LYS A 44 -5.24 8.73 -16.24
C LYS A 44 -5.59 7.77 -17.37
N VAL A 45 -6.61 6.94 -17.17
CA VAL A 45 -6.97 5.86 -18.08
C VAL A 45 -8.03 6.33 -19.07
N GLY A 46 -7.72 6.18 -20.35
CA GLY A 46 -8.69 6.42 -21.43
C GLY A 46 -9.58 5.20 -21.69
N LYS A 47 -10.72 5.42 -22.36
CA LYS A 47 -11.70 4.36 -22.67
C LYS A 47 -11.13 3.22 -23.53
N GLY A 48 -10.09 3.50 -24.33
CA GLY A 48 -9.45 2.53 -25.23
C GLY A 48 -8.26 1.82 -24.61
N ASP A 49 -7.86 2.19 -23.40
CA ASP A 49 -6.67 1.64 -22.75
C ASP A 49 -6.93 0.27 -22.11
N LEU A 50 -5.86 -0.42 -21.77
CA LEU A 50 -5.86 -1.71 -21.09
C LEU A 50 -5.33 -1.54 -19.67
N VAL A 51 -6.04 -2.08 -18.68
CA VAL A 51 -5.62 -2.04 -17.28
C VAL A 51 -5.54 -3.45 -16.73
N TYR A 52 -4.36 -3.83 -16.25
CA TYR A 52 -4.18 -5.02 -15.43
C TYR A 52 -4.32 -4.66 -13.96
N VAL A 53 -5.33 -5.22 -13.32
CA VAL A 53 -5.49 -5.17 -11.85
C VAL A 53 -4.91 -6.44 -11.27
N LEU A 54 -3.86 -6.32 -10.47
CA LEU A 54 -3.14 -7.47 -9.92
C LEU A 54 -3.73 -7.91 -8.56
N GLY A 55 -5.06 -8.05 -8.54
CA GLY A 55 -5.84 -8.57 -7.43
C GLY A 55 -6.42 -7.52 -6.51
N ASP A 56 -7.33 -7.99 -5.68
CA ASP A 56 -7.99 -7.28 -4.60
C ASP A 56 -8.65 -5.96 -5.05
N LEU A 57 -9.41 -6.07 -6.17
CA LEU A 57 -10.14 -4.95 -6.75
C LEU A 57 -11.29 -4.49 -5.86
N ILE A 58 -12.18 -5.42 -5.46
CA ILE A 58 -13.40 -5.09 -4.72
C ILE A 58 -13.55 -6.00 -3.51
N TRP A 59 -13.49 -5.41 -2.32
CA TRP A 59 -13.75 -6.10 -1.06
C TRP A 59 -15.25 -6.34 -0.85
N LYS A 60 -16.04 -5.28 -0.98
CA LYS A 60 -17.47 -5.32 -0.78
C LYS A 60 -18.14 -4.30 -1.70
N SER A 61 -19.00 -4.78 -2.57
CA SER A 61 -19.85 -3.87 -3.34
C SER A 61 -21.07 -3.49 -2.50
N ARG A 62 -21.31 -2.18 -2.35
CA ARG A 62 -22.56 -1.69 -1.77
C ARG A 62 -23.72 -2.08 -2.67
N ASN A 63 -24.78 -2.62 -2.08
CA ASN A 63 -26.00 -3.04 -2.79
C ASN A 63 -25.80 -4.04 -3.93
N GLY A 64 -24.71 -4.83 -3.94
CA GLY A 64 -24.43 -5.78 -5.00
C GLY A 64 -23.93 -5.18 -6.31
N ASP A 65 -23.49 -3.93 -6.29
CA ASP A 65 -23.25 -3.12 -7.50
C ASP A 65 -21.79 -3.13 -8.01
N ALA A 66 -21.08 -4.25 -7.83
CA ALA A 66 -19.74 -4.44 -8.40
C ALA A 66 -19.73 -4.26 -9.94
N HIS A 67 -20.83 -4.59 -10.62
CA HIS A 67 -20.95 -4.41 -12.06
C HIS A 67 -20.88 -2.91 -12.46
N ASN A 68 -21.67 -2.06 -11.82
CA ASN A 68 -21.68 -0.64 -12.15
C ASN A 68 -20.37 0.05 -11.74
N LEU A 69 -19.76 -0.36 -10.63
CA LEU A 69 -18.44 0.13 -10.26
C LEU A 69 -17.41 -0.19 -11.35
N ILE A 70 -17.31 -1.45 -11.79
CA ILE A 70 -16.38 -1.82 -12.87
C ILE A 70 -16.68 -1.04 -14.15
N ARG A 71 -17.95 -0.85 -14.49
CA ARG A 71 -18.38 -0.09 -15.67
C ARG A 71 -18.13 1.43 -15.57
N SER A 72 -17.95 1.96 -14.38
CA SER A 72 -17.60 3.37 -14.16
C SER A 72 -16.10 3.64 -14.36
N LEU A 73 -15.27 2.61 -14.35
CA LEU A 73 -13.84 2.71 -14.61
C LEU A 73 -13.54 2.69 -16.11
N ASN A 74 -12.73 3.63 -16.58
CA ASN A 74 -12.31 3.67 -17.97
C ASN A 74 -11.35 2.52 -18.30
N GLY A 75 -11.35 2.12 -19.58
CA GLY A 75 -10.46 1.09 -20.12
C GLY A 75 -11.04 -0.32 -20.09
N GLN A 76 -10.27 -1.25 -20.62
CA GLN A 76 -10.54 -2.68 -20.59
C GLN A 76 -9.79 -3.30 -19.41
N ILE A 77 -10.50 -3.89 -18.47
CA ILE A 77 -9.89 -4.39 -17.23
C ILE A 77 -9.65 -5.88 -17.33
N ILE A 78 -8.40 -6.30 -17.19
CA ILE A 78 -8.00 -7.70 -16.97
C ILE A 78 -7.63 -7.84 -15.50
N LEU A 79 -8.30 -8.75 -14.80
CA LEU A 79 -8.05 -9.05 -13.40
C LEU A 79 -7.14 -10.27 -13.27
N ILE A 80 -5.99 -10.08 -12.60
CA ILE A 80 -5.24 -11.17 -12.00
C ILE A 80 -5.86 -11.38 -10.61
N LYS A 81 -6.36 -12.57 -10.30
CA LYS A 81 -7.13 -12.78 -9.07
C LYS A 81 -6.28 -12.61 -7.81
N GLY A 82 -6.79 -11.85 -6.87
CA GLY A 82 -6.32 -11.76 -5.50
C GLY A 82 -7.13 -12.66 -4.56
N ASN A 83 -6.74 -12.67 -3.29
CA ASN A 83 -7.39 -13.50 -2.26
C ASN A 83 -8.74 -12.92 -1.79
N HIS A 84 -9.01 -11.65 -2.08
CA HIS A 84 -10.24 -10.98 -1.66
C HIS A 84 -11.25 -10.72 -2.79
N ASP A 85 -10.99 -11.13 -4.03
CA ASP A 85 -11.87 -10.89 -5.18
C ASP A 85 -13.14 -11.75 -5.18
N ARG A 86 -13.84 -11.80 -4.05
CA ARG A 86 -15.08 -12.58 -3.87
C ARG A 86 -16.24 -12.07 -4.72
N PHE A 87 -16.18 -10.83 -5.19
CA PHE A 87 -17.18 -10.27 -6.10
C PHE A 87 -17.31 -11.07 -7.42
N LEU A 88 -16.33 -11.86 -7.78
CA LEU A 88 -16.35 -12.76 -8.95
C LEU A 88 -17.43 -13.84 -8.88
N HIS A 89 -18.07 -14.07 -7.73
CA HIS A 89 -19.28 -14.89 -7.62
C HIS A 89 -20.49 -14.22 -8.31
N ASN A 90 -20.46 -12.90 -8.52
CA ASN A 90 -21.48 -12.18 -9.28
C ASN A 90 -21.20 -12.28 -10.79
N ALA A 91 -22.05 -12.98 -11.52
CA ALA A 91 -21.90 -13.21 -12.96
C ALA A 91 -21.88 -11.92 -13.79
N GLN A 92 -22.66 -10.89 -13.38
CA GLN A 92 -22.70 -9.61 -14.09
C GLN A 92 -21.40 -8.82 -13.89
N ALA A 93 -20.88 -8.78 -12.66
CA ALA A 93 -19.60 -8.15 -12.37
C ALA A 93 -18.45 -8.84 -13.12
N LYS A 94 -18.48 -10.18 -13.12
CA LYS A 94 -17.51 -10.99 -13.87
C LYS A 94 -17.55 -10.69 -15.37
N ALA A 95 -18.75 -10.54 -15.95
CA ALA A 95 -18.93 -10.24 -17.37
C ALA A 95 -18.53 -8.79 -17.76
N ALA A 96 -18.35 -7.89 -16.78
CA ALA A 96 -17.87 -6.53 -17.03
C ALA A 96 -16.34 -6.45 -17.20
N LEU A 97 -15.61 -7.49 -16.81
CA LEU A 97 -14.16 -7.60 -17.00
C LEU A 97 -13.81 -8.10 -18.39
N ALA A 98 -12.76 -7.58 -19.00
CA ALA A 98 -12.23 -8.03 -20.30
C ALA A 98 -11.54 -9.39 -20.19
N GLY A 99 -11.01 -9.75 -19.03
CA GLY A 99 -10.38 -11.02 -18.76
C GLY A 99 -10.15 -11.27 -17.28
N ILE A 100 -10.00 -12.55 -16.94
CA ILE A 100 -9.67 -12.97 -15.57
C ILE A 100 -8.62 -14.07 -15.67
N LYS A 101 -7.56 -13.94 -14.90
CA LYS A 101 -6.42 -14.88 -14.87
C LYS A 101 -5.93 -15.07 -13.44
N ASP A 102 -5.17 -16.10 -13.19
CA ASP A 102 -4.45 -16.30 -11.92
C ASP A 102 -3.01 -15.78 -12.01
N TYR A 103 -2.48 -15.72 -13.23
CA TYR A 103 -1.12 -15.34 -13.59
C TYR A 103 -1.11 -14.94 -15.06
N ASP A 104 -0.24 -14.00 -15.45
CA ASP A 104 -0.04 -13.67 -16.84
C ASP A 104 1.45 -13.41 -17.17
N ASP A 105 1.80 -13.62 -18.43
CA ASP A 105 3.12 -13.42 -19.00
C ASP A 105 2.95 -12.63 -20.30
N ILE A 106 3.21 -11.35 -20.24
CA ILE A 106 2.91 -10.41 -21.30
C ILE A 106 4.15 -9.65 -21.76
N CYS A 107 4.07 -9.07 -22.95
CA CYS A 107 5.05 -8.11 -23.45
C CYS A 107 4.41 -6.73 -23.55
N VAL A 108 5.09 -5.72 -23.04
CA VAL A 108 4.68 -4.31 -23.06
C VAL A 108 5.68 -3.53 -23.91
N THR A 109 5.18 -2.80 -24.90
CA THR A 109 6.00 -1.90 -25.72
C THR A 109 6.03 -0.52 -25.06
N LEU A 110 7.22 0.00 -24.79
CA LEU A 110 7.44 1.34 -24.26
C LEU A 110 7.42 2.40 -25.39
N GLU A 111 7.35 3.67 -25.01
CA GLU A 111 7.27 4.79 -25.97
C GLU A 111 8.53 4.89 -26.87
N ASP A 112 9.69 4.45 -26.38
CA ASP A 112 10.93 4.37 -27.15
C ASP A 112 10.99 3.18 -28.14
N GLY A 113 9.92 2.38 -28.21
CA GLY A 113 9.81 1.19 -29.04
C GLY A 113 10.44 -0.06 -28.44
N SER A 114 11.08 0.01 -27.29
CA SER A 114 11.59 -1.16 -26.59
C SER A 114 10.46 -2.03 -26.04
N VAL A 115 10.69 -3.35 -25.98
CA VAL A 115 9.70 -4.31 -25.49
C VAL A 115 10.21 -4.93 -24.20
N ARG A 116 9.39 -4.90 -23.17
CA ARG A 116 9.69 -5.51 -21.87
C ARG A 116 8.70 -6.63 -21.57
N ARG A 117 9.23 -7.76 -21.14
CA ARG A 117 8.41 -8.89 -20.68
C ARG A 117 8.03 -8.67 -19.23
N CYS A 118 6.74 -8.77 -18.91
CA CYS A 118 6.19 -8.59 -17.60
C CYS A 118 5.47 -9.87 -17.14
N ILE A 119 5.82 -10.30 -15.94
CA ILE A 119 5.19 -11.40 -15.25
C ILE A 119 4.25 -10.83 -14.20
N LEU A 120 2.97 -11.17 -14.30
CA LEU A 120 1.90 -10.59 -13.49
C LEU A 120 1.34 -11.63 -12.53
N SER A 121 1.35 -11.34 -11.26
CA SER A 121 0.80 -12.15 -10.20
C SER A 121 0.25 -11.24 -9.10
N HIS A 122 -0.72 -11.71 -8.31
CA HIS A 122 -1.12 -10.98 -7.12
C HIS A 122 -0.04 -11.06 -6.03
N TYR A 123 0.59 -12.22 -5.89
CA TYR A 123 1.62 -12.47 -4.88
C TYR A 123 3.03 -12.23 -5.41
N PHE A 124 3.94 -11.89 -4.51
CA PHE A 124 5.36 -11.81 -4.77
C PHE A 124 5.94 -13.18 -5.17
N ILE A 125 6.71 -13.22 -6.26
CA ILE A 125 7.40 -14.41 -6.74
C ILE A 125 8.89 -14.10 -6.91
N PRO A 126 9.77 -14.62 -6.06
CA PRO A 126 11.22 -14.29 -6.12
C PRO A 126 11.91 -14.87 -7.37
N PHE A 127 11.44 -16.01 -7.87
CA PHE A 127 11.99 -16.70 -9.05
C PHE A 127 10.92 -16.91 -10.10
N TYR A 128 10.58 -15.85 -10.82
CA TYR A 128 9.59 -15.85 -11.89
C TYR A 128 10.19 -16.20 -13.26
N ASN A 129 9.34 -16.50 -14.23
CA ASN A 129 9.78 -16.85 -15.58
C ASN A 129 10.54 -15.70 -16.24
N GLY A 130 11.78 -15.95 -16.64
CA GLY A 130 12.63 -14.95 -17.29
C GLY A 130 13.35 -13.99 -16.34
N HIS A 131 13.34 -14.20 -15.01
CA HIS A 131 14.03 -13.35 -14.03
C HIS A 131 15.53 -13.17 -14.33
N ARG A 132 16.20 -14.15 -14.98
CA ARG A 132 17.60 -14.04 -15.43
C ARG A 132 17.74 -13.35 -16.80
N HIS A 133 16.64 -13.00 -17.45
CA HIS A 133 16.58 -12.46 -18.82
C HIS A 133 15.82 -11.13 -18.88
N GLN A 134 15.96 -10.30 -17.84
CA GLN A 134 15.38 -8.95 -17.76
C GLN A 134 13.83 -8.91 -17.86
N ALA A 135 13.15 -10.01 -17.54
CA ALA A 135 11.72 -9.96 -17.32
C ALA A 135 11.44 -9.22 -15.99
N ILE A 136 10.35 -8.47 -15.96
CA ILE A 136 9.90 -7.70 -14.81
C ILE A 136 8.81 -8.47 -14.12
N HIS A 137 8.82 -8.56 -12.78
CA HIS A 137 7.70 -9.06 -12.02
C HIS A 137 6.91 -7.91 -11.41
N LEU A 138 5.61 -7.87 -11.69
CA LEU A 138 4.67 -6.93 -11.09
C LEU A 138 3.71 -7.70 -10.17
N HIS A 139 3.52 -7.20 -8.96
CA HIS A 139 2.66 -7.84 -7.96
C HIS A 139 1.93 -6.81 -7.07
N GLY A 140 1.09 -7.27 -6.18
CA GLY A 140 0.40 -6.51 -5.13
C GLY A 140 0.51 -7.22 -3.79
N HIS A 141 -0.60 -7.32 -3.06
CA HIS A 141 -0.86 -8.11 -1.87
C HIS A 141 -0.26 -7.57 -0.57
N SER A 142 1.02 -7.33 -0.50
CA SER A 142 1.74 -7.11 0.76
C SER A 142 1.48 -5.75 1.42
N HIS A 143 0.83 -4.80 0.72
CA HIS A 143 0.53 -3.46 1.25
C HIS A 143 1.76 -2.78 1.90
N PHE A 144 1.56 -2.01 3.01
CA PHE A 144 2.63 -1.49 3.87
C PHE A 144 2.77 -2.36 5.13
N THR A 145 3.13 -3.63 4.96
CA THR A 145 3.23 -4.61 6.05
C THR A 145 4.64 -5.18 6.17
N ASP A 146 4.87 -5.97 7.22
CA ASP A 146 6.13 -6.70 7.41
C ASP A 146 6.43 -7.64 6.23
N GLU A 147 5.41 -8.12 5.51
CA GLU A 147 5.60 -8.89 4.27
C GLU A 147 6.26 -8.04 3.19
N ALA A 148 5.84 -6.77 3.01
CA ALA A 148 6.46 -5.87 2.04
C ALA A 148 7.94 -5.58 2.37
N ASP A 149 8.27 -5.44 3.64
CA ASP A 149 9.65 -5.25 4.10
C ASP A 149 10.49 -6.50 3.82
N LEU A 150 9.92 -7.70 4.05
CA LEU A 150 10.57 -8.97 3.77
C LEU A 150 10.78 -9.18 2.25
N GLU A 151 9.78 -8.85 1.43
CA GLU A 151 9.89 -8.89 -0.03
C GLU A 151 10.99 -7.97 -0.56
N LEU A 152 11.07 -6.74 -0.05
CA LEU A 152 12.11 -5.78 -0.41
C LEU A 152 13.50 -6.29 -0.01
N LYS A 153 13.64 -6.83 1.20
CA LYS A 153 14.88 -7.42 1.68
C LYS A 153 15.29 -8.60 0.79
N MET A 154 14.37 -9.50 0.47
CA MET A 154 14.62 -10.64 -0.39
C MET A 154 15.02 -10.21 -1.81
N ALA A 155 14.34 -9.23 -2.41
CA ALA A 155 14.67 -8.69 -3.72
C ALA A 155 16.09 -8.07 -3.73
N THR A 156 16.46 -7.38 -2.66
CA THR A 156 17.79 -6.79 -2.48
C THR A 156 18.86 -7.88 -2.39
N GLU A 157 18.67 -8.88 -1.53
CA GLU A 157 19.63 -10.01 -1.38
C GLU A 157 19.82 -10.80 -2.69
N LEU A 158 18.72 -11.00 -3.43
CA LEU A 158 18.80 -11.65 -4.74
C LEU A 158 19.66 -10.84 -5.73
N ASN A 159 19.47 -9.52 -5.76
CA ASN A 159 20.24 -8.63 -6.64
C ASN A 159 21.72 -8.57 -6.24
N GLU A 160 22.04 -8.50 -4.96
CA GLU A 160 23.40 -8.59 -4.43
C GLU A 160 24.06 -9.94 -4.78
N SER A 161 23.27 -11.01 -4.82
CA SER A 161 23.70 -12.33 -5.29
C SER A 161 23.83 -12.47 -6.82
N GLY A 162 23.60 -11.39 -7.57
CA GLY A 162 23.80 -11.31 -9.02
C GLY A 162 22.63 -11.76 -9.89
N PHE A 163 21.43 -11.94 -9.29
CA PHE A 163 20.23 -12.35 -10.06
C PHE A 163 19.64 -11.23 -10.93
N LYS A 164 19.84 -9.96 -10.58
CA LYS A 164 19.32 -8.77 -11.30
C LYS A 164 17.80 -8.80 -11.49
N ASN A 165 17.07 -9.19 -10.45
CA ASN A 165 15.62 -9.24 -10.46
C ASN A 165 15.05 -7.83 -10.50
N GLU A 166 14.09 -7.60 -11.40
CA GLU A 166 13.28 -6.39 -11.46
C GLU A 166 11.87 -6.72 -10.96
N ILE A 167 11.59 -6.41 -9.69
CA ILE A 167 10.33 -6.72 -9.02
C ILE A 167 9.74 -5.43 -8.48
N TYR A 168 8.46 -5.18 -8.77
CA TYR A 168 7.77 -3.97 -8.35
C TYR A 168 6.38 -4.30 -7.81
N ASN A 169 6.07 -3.75 -6.63
CA ASN A 169 4.72 -3.74 -6.10
C ASN A 169 3.92 -2.61 -6.75
N VAL A 170 2.77 -2.95 -7.35
CA VAL A 170 1.87 -2.01 -8.01
C VAL A 170 0.59 -1.74 -7.19
N GLY A 171 0.61 -2.06 -5.90
CA GLY A 171 -0.43 -1.70 -4.96
C GLY A 171 -0.72 -0.19 -5.02
N CYS A 172 -1.99 0.19 -5.10
CA CYS A 172 -2.39 1.57 -5.38
C CYS A 172 -1.81 2.59 -4.38
N MET A 173 -1.57 2.17 -3.14
CA MET A 173 -0.99 3.00 -2.07
C MET A 173 0.44 3.46 -2.37
N TYR A 174 1.20 2.74 -3.20
CA TYR A 174 2.54 3.14 -3.62
C TYR A 174 2.54 4.15 -4.78
N TRP A 175 1.40 4.34 -5.45
CA TRP A 175 1.29 5.04 -6.73
C TRP A 175 0.22 6.14 -6.71
N ASP A 176 0.09 6.84 -5.60
CA ASP A 176 -0.89 7.92 -5.40
C ASP A 176 -2.33 7.49 -5.75
N TYR A 177 -2.67 6.25 -5.44
CA TYR A 177 -4.01 5.67 -5.64
C TYR A 177 -4.51 5.75 -7.10
N ALA A 178 -3.61 5.73 -8.07
CA ALA A 178 -3.93 5.75 -9.49
C ALA A 178 -3.22 4.61 -10.25
N PRO A 179 -3.79 4.08 -11.34
CA PRO A 179 -3.09 3.15 -12.21
C PRO A 179 -1.83 3.77 -12.82
N VAL A 180 -0.79 2.97 -13.04
CA VAL A 180 0.50 3.41 -13.56
C VAL A 180 0.92 2.63 -14.79
N THR A 181 1.62 3.29 -15.70
CA THR A 181 2.25 2.65 -16.87
C THR A 181 3.57 1.98 -16.48
N LEU A 182 4.04 1.06 -17.31
CA LEU A 182 5.35 0.44 -17.09
C LEU A 182 6.49 1.48 -17.11
N ALA A 183 6.40 2.51 -17.93
CA ALA A 183 7.37 3.60 -17.95
C ALA A 183 7.44 4.36 -16.62
N GLU A 184 6.29 4.67 -16.01
CA GLU A 184 6.22 5.29 -14.68
C GLU A 184 6.82 4.37 -13.60
N ILE A 185 6.54 3.06 -13.67
CA ILE A 185 7.11 2.07 -12.74
C ILE A 185 8.63 2.05 -12.83
N LEU A 186 9.17 1.97 -14.02
CA LEU A 186 10.62 1.90 -14.23
C LEU A 186 11.35 3.19 -13.88
N SER A 187 10.72 4.34 -14.12
CA SER A 187 11.27 5.65 -13.75
C SER A 187 11.09 5.97 -12.26
N GLN A 188 10.20 5.25 -11.56
CA GLN A 188 9.78 5.49 -10.18
C GLN A 188 9.33 6.95 -9.92
N THR A 189 8.92 7.67 -10.98
CA THR A 189 8.60 9.10 -10.90
C THR A 189 7.33 9.40 -10.10
N VAL A 190 6.49 8.38 -9.85
CA VAL A 190 5.20 8.54 -9.15
C VAL A 190 5.13 7.72 -7.85
N ARG A 191 6.17 6.95 -7.53
CA ARG A 191 6.14 6.11 -6.34
C ARG A 191 5.99 6.97 -5.08
N ALA A 192 4.83 6.84 -4.41
CA ALA A 192 4.72 7.32 -3.04
C ALA A 192 5.80 6.63 -2.21
N SER A 193 6.58 7.40 -1.46
CA SER A 193 7.48 6.80 -0.48
C SER A 193 6.62 5.98 0.47
N ALA A 194 6.98 4.74 0.72
CA ALA A 194 6.41 3.99 1.84
C ALA A 194 6.41 4.91 3.07
N PRO A 195 5.37 4.89 3.90
CA PRO A 195 5.42 5.63 5.14
C PRO A 195 6.73 5.27 5.83
N LYS A 196 7.56 6.28 6.10
CA LYS A 196 8.79 6.05 6.87
C LYS A 196 8.34 5.74 8.28
N TYR A 197 8.53 4.51 8.70
CA TYR A 197 8.35 4.10 10.07
C TYR A 197 9.68 4.26 10.79
N GLU A 198 9.65 4.92 11.93
CA GLU A 198 10.76 4.95 12.87
C GLU A 198 10.44 3.97 13.99
N THR A 199 11.40 3.12 14.31
CA THR A 199 11.27 2.21 15.46
C THR A 199 11.80 2.92 16.69
N ILE A 200 11.02 2.97 17.74
CA ILE A 200 11.41 3.54 19.04
C ILE A 200 11.49 2.39 20.04
N GLU A 201 12.63 2.20 20.64
CA GLU A 201 12.80 1.33 21.80
C GLU A 201 12.65 2.17 23.06
N LEU A 202 11.72 1.79 23.93
CA LEU A 202 11.46 2.46 25.19
C LEU A 202 11.77 1.51 26.35
N THR A 203 12.60 1.97 27.28
CA THR A 203 12.78 1.31 28.58
C THR A 203 11.83 1.95 29.58
N ILE A 204 10.90 1.20 30.11
CA ILE A 204 9.86 1.65 31.03
C ILE A 204 9.93 0.78 32.28
N ASP A 205 9.74 1.41 33.44
CA ASP A 205 9.56 0.68 34.69
C ASP A 205 8.40 -0.31 34.59
N SER A 206 8.58 -1.54 35.09
CA SER A 206 7.59 -2.61 34.90
C SER A 206 6.26 -2.30 35.62
N ASP A 207 6.29 -1.68 36.79
CA ASP A 207 5.06 -1.37 37.52
C ASP A 207 4.29 -0.27 36.78
N LEU A 208 5.01 0.73 36.23
CA LEU A 208 4.41 1.79 35.41
C LEU A 208 3.83 1.22 34.11
N TYR A 209 4.52 0.28 33.47
CA TYR A 209 4.04 -0.39 32.27
C TYR A 209 2.73 -1.14 32.50
N GLU A 210 2.65 -1.92 33.60
CA GLU A 210 1.44 -2.66 33.95
C GLU A 210 0.27 -1.72 34.29
N GLN A 211 0.52 -0.69 35.11
CA GLN A 211 -0.51 0.29 35.48
C GLN A 211 -1.06 1.04 34.27
N ALA A 212 -0.19 1.47 33.35
CA ALA A 212 -0.59 2.12 32.11
C ALA A 212 -1.43 1.16 31.24
N GLY A 213 -1.02 -0.11 31.14
CA GLY A 213 -1.73 -1.15 30.40
C GLY A 213 -3.16 -1.37 30.88
N GLU A 214 -3.39 -1.36 32.18
CA GLU A 214 -4.74 -1.44 32.76
C GLU A 214 -5.62 -0.24 32.39
N VAL A 215 -5.03 0.95 32.28
CA VAL A 215 -5.74 2.15 31.81
C VAL A 215 -6.07 2.02 30.32
N PHE A 216 -5.09 1.71 29.47
CA PHE A 216 -5.26 1.59 28.02
C PHE A 216 -6.32 0.56 27.66
N LYS A 217 -6.32 -0.58 28.34
CA LYS A 217 -7.30 -1.66 28.16
C LYS A 217 -8.75 -1.21 28.38
N ARG A 218 -9.01 -0.27 29.31
CA ARG A 218 -10.34 0.31 29.51
C ARG A 218 -10.85 1.09 28.30
N TYR A 219 -9.93 1.60 27.49
CA TYR A 219 -10.22 2.29 26.23
C TYR A 219 -10.08 1.41 25.00
N GLY A 220 -9.82 0.10 25.18
CA GLY A 220 -9.64 -0.86 24.10
C GLY A 220 -8.33 -0.67 23.31
N LEU A 221 -7.31 -0.08 23.94
CA LEU A 221 -6.01 0.21 23.33
C LEU A 221 -4.93 -0.73 23.86
N THR A 222 -3.98 -1.09 22.99
CA THR A 222 -2.67 -1.62 23.38
C THR A 222 -1.73 -0.48 23.78
N HIS A 223 -0.56 -0.79 24.35
CA HIS A 223 0.49 0.20 24.63
C HIS A 223 0.95 0.91 23.34
N GLU A 224 1.15 0.14 22.27
CA GLU A 224 1.58 0.68 20.98
C GLU A 224 0.56 1.64 20.37
N GLU A 225 -0.72 1.28 20.41
CA GLU A 225 -1.81 2.16 19.93
C GLU A 225 -1.93 3.44 20.75
N ALA A 226 -1.72 3.36 22.07
CA ALA A 226 -1.74 4.52 22.94
C ALA A 226 -0.57 5.47 22.67
N ILE A 227 0.63 4.93 22.43
CA ILE A 227 1.81 5.71 22.06
C ILE A 227 1.60 6.38 20.69
N GLN A 228 1.08 5.66 19.72
CA GLN A 228 0.77 6.24 18.40
C GLN A 228 -0.27 7.36 18.50
N LEU A 229 -1.30 7.19 19.35
CA LEU A 229 -2.30 8.21 19.61
C LEU A 229 -1.67 9.45 20.23
N PHE A 230 -0.76 9.28 21.19
CA PHE A 230 -0.01 10.38 21.80
C PHE A 230 0.75 11.20 20.74
N PHE A 231 1.49 10.55 19.83
CA PHE A 231 2.19 11.26 18.76
C PHE A 231 1.23 12.02 17.83
N LYS A 232 0.12 11.38 17.43
CA LYS A 232 -0.90 12.01 16.58
C LYS A 232 -1.49 13.26 17.23
N GLU A 233 -1.84 13.18 18.51
CA GLU A 233 -2.39 14.31 19.27
C GLU A 233 -1.35 15.43 19.46
N THR A 234 -0.10 15.08 19.72
CA THR A 234 0.99 16.06 19.83
C THR A 234 1.12 16.88 18.55
N VAL A 235 1.14 16.22 17.39
CA VAL A 235 1.20 16.89 16.08
C VAL A 235 -0.04 17.74 15.83
N ARG A 236 -1.24 17.20 16.09
CA ARG A 236 -2.52 17.91 15.89
C ARG A 236 -2.61 19.20 16.72
N LEU A 237 -2.13 19.15 17.99
CA LEU A 237 -2.20 20.28 18.91
C LEU A 237 -1.02 21.25 18.80
N GLY A 238 0.08 20.83 18.17
CA GLY A 238 1.35 21.58 18.15
C GLY A 238 2.00 21.71 19.54
N ARG A 239 1.60 20.86 20.50
CA ARG A 239 2.13 20.82 21.87
C ARG A 239 1.92 19.43 22.46
N ILE A 240 2.61 19.15 23.58
CA ILE A 240 2.35 17.93 24.37
C ILE A 240 0.88 17.93 24.85
N PRO A 241 0.13 16.82 24.68
CA PRO A 241 -1.32 16.76 24.90
C PRO A 241 -1.74 16.65 26.39
N PHE A 242 -0.84 16.87 27.32
CA PHE A 242 -1.12 16.89 28.75
C PHE A 242 -0.27 17.98 29.45
N ASP A 243 -0.67 18.34 30.67
CA ASP A 243 0.10 19.28 31.50
C ASP A 243 1.20 18.50 32.24
N TYR A 244 2.35 19.14 32.41
CA TYR A 244 3.51 18.63 33.13
C TYR A 244 4.20 19.73 33.91
N THR A 245 4.84 19.37 35.02
CA THR A 245 5.62 20.27 35.84
C THR A 245 7.07 20.33 35.38
N PRO A 246 7.87 21.34 35.81
CA PRO A 246 9.31 21.33 35.59
C PRO A 246 10.01 20.10 36.18
N GLU A 247 9.49 19.57 37.29
CA GLU A 247 9.97 18.38 37.96
C GLU A 247 9.73 17.12 37.08
N ASP A 248 8.54 16.99 36.48
CA ASP A 248 8.22 15.88 35.55
C ASP A 248 9.16 15.91 34.33
N LEU A 249 9.45 17.11 33.82
CA LEU A 249 10.35 17.26 32.68
C LEU A 249 11.80 16.88 33.05
N ALA A 250 12.26 17.29 34.22
CA ALA A 250 13.60 16.96 34.71
C ALA A 250 13.75 15.44 34.96
N GLU A 251 12.70 14.80 35.50
CA GLU A 251 12.68 13.35 35.68
C GLU A 251 12.72 12.59 34.36
N ALA A 252 11.92 13.00 33.37
CA ALA A 252 11.92 12.39 32.03
C ALA A 252 13.30 12.48 31.37
N LYS A 253 13.96 13.65 31.43
CA LYS A 253 15.32 13.83 30.91
C LYS A 253 16.34 12.91 31.58
N ARG A 254 16.28 12.82 32.92
CA ARG A 254 17.16 11.93 33.68
C ARG A 254 16.99 10.46 33.31
N LEU A 255 15.75 10.00 33.11
CA LEU A 255 15.45 8.62 32.71
C LEU A 255 15.96 8.30 31.28
N CYS A 256 15.99 9.29 30.40
CA CYS A 256 16.54 9.15 29.05
C CYS A 256 18.06 9.31 28.96
N GLY A 257 18.76 9.51 30.08
CA GLY A 257 20.23 9.58 30.13
C GLY A 257 20.82 10.91 29.69
N GLU A 258 20.04 11.98 29.58
CA GLU A 258 20.58 13.34 29.49
C GLU A 258 21.07 13.79 30.88
N THR A 259 22.37 13.62 31.15
CA THR A 259 23.02 14.31 32.24
C THR A 259 23.19 15.79 31.81
N ASP A 260 22.74 16.69 32.64
CA ASP A 260 23.03 18.11 32.49
C ASP A 260 24.58 18.28 32.42
N ASP A 261 25.09 18.35 31.20
CA ASP A 261 26.45 18.77 30.93
C ASP A 261 26.40 20.32 30.91
N ASP A 262 26.26 20.91 32.10
CA ASP A 262 26.46 22.31 32.32
C ASP A 262 27.98 22.56 32.20
N GLY A 263 28.38 22.81 30.93
CA GLY A 263 29.71 23.22 30.62
C GLY A 263 30.07 24.52 31.38
N GLU A 264 31.12 24.42 32.19
CA GLU A 264 31.90 25.57 32.62
C GLU A 264 32.57 26.32 31.43
#